data_179ee5f3e0df4f376907f1f15f9d0bde
#
_entry.id   179ee5f3e0df4f376907f1f15f9d0bde
#
_cell.length_a   1.000
_cell.length_b   1.000
_cell.length_c   1.000
_cell.angle_alpha   90.00
_cell.angle_beta   90.00
_cell.angle_gamma   90.00
#
_symmetry.space_group_name_H-M   'P 1'
#
loop_
_entity.id
_entity.type
_entity.pdbx_description
1 polymer ?
#
loop_
_entity_poly.entity_id
_entity_poly.type
_entity_poly.pdbx_seq_one_letter_code
_entity_poly.pdbx_strand_id
1 'polypeptide(L)'
;PDDDDDPIGLKKAAARIAAERAAEAAAREESVLHKLSEGLRRSSSRLAEGLAGFSKRKIDREALDELEELLITSDMGAKVAARIAKAFSKDRFDREISGEEIKAALASEIAAILKPREQIVDFSEGPKPRIVLFVGVNGSGKTTTIGKIASKLSAQGADIVLAAGDGSLPGYFESV
;
A
#
# COMPACT_ATOMS: atom_id res chain seq x y z
N PRO A 1 -45.40 2.69 -9.00
CA PRO A 1 -45.11 3.27 -10.27
C PRO A 1 -43.91 2.55 -10.88
N ASP A 2 -44.19 1.83 -11.96
CA ASP A 2 -43.31 1.34 -13.03
C ASP A 2 -42.40 0.15 -12.77
N ASP A 3 -43.00 -1.02 -12.42
CA ASP A 3 -42.39 -2.33 -12.56
C ASP A 3 -42.57 -2.93 -13.99
N ASP A 4 -43.19 -2.16 -14.91
CA ASP A 4 -43.56 -2.63 -16.24
C ASP A 4 -42.46 -2.59 -17.32
N ASP A 5 -41.26 -2.08 -17.00
CA ASP A 5 -40.17 -1.89 -17.97
C ASP A 5 -39.02 -2.95 -17.88
N ASP A 6 -39.22 -4.03 -17.14
CA ASP A 6 -38.28 -5.15 -17.06
C ASP A 6 -38.95 -6.52 -17.08
N PRO A 7 -39.66 -6.85 -18.19
CA PRO A 7 -40.49 -8.08 -18.30
C PRO A 7 -39.70 -9.38 -18.21
N ILE A 8 -38.36 -9.35 -18.26
CA ILE A 8 -37.48 -10.53 -18.19
C ILE A 8 -36.59 -10.47 -16.91
N GLY A 9 -36.74 -9.46 -16.06
CA GLY A 9 -35.95 -9.32 -14.85
C GLY A 9 -34.46 -9.02 -15.08
N LEU A 10 -34.06 -8.56 -16.27
CA LEU A 10 -32.68 -8.34 -16.66
C LEU A 10 -32.03 -7.21 -15.87
N LYS A 11 -32.75 -6.13 -15.59
CA LYS A 11 -32.25 -5.01 -14.78
C LYS A 11 -31.98 -5.48 -13.33
N LYS A 12 -32.90 -6.29 -12.79
CA LYS A 12 -32.79 -6.85 -11.44
C LYS A 12 -31.65 -7.88 -11.34
N ALA A 13 -31.47 -8.70 -12.38
CA ALA A 13 -30.35 -9.64 -12.47
C ALA A 13 -29.00 -8.91 -12.62
N ALA A 14 -28.93 -7.88 -13.47
CA ALA A 14 -27.73 -7.06 -13.64
C ALA A 14 -27.34 -6.33 -12.35
N ALA A 15 -28.32 -5.77 -11.63
CA ALA A 15 -28.09 -5.13 -10.33
C ALA A 15 -27.56 -6.12 -9.28
N ARG A 16 -28.07 -7.38 -9.28
CA ARG A 16 -27.60 -8.44 -8.38
C ARG A 16 -26.17 -8.84 -8.68
N ILE A 17 -25.83 -9.04 -9.95
CA ILE A 17 -24.46 -9.36 -10.38
C ILE A 17 -23.50 -8.22 -10.04
N ALA A 18 -23.92 -6.97 -10.23
CA ALA A 18 -23.12 -5.81 -9.87
C ALA A 18 -22.87 -5.72 -8.35
N ALA A 19 -23.88 -6.00 -7.53
CA ALA A 19 -23.77 -6.03 -6.08
C ALA A 19 -22.87 -7.18 -5.60
N GLU A 20 -22.99 -8.38 -6.19
CA GLU A 20 -22.12 -9.52 -5.88
C GLU A 20 -20.64 -9.21 -6.22
N ARG A 21 -20.38 -8.64 -7.40
CA ARG A 21 -19.01 -8.21 -7.79
C ARG A 21 -18.45 -7.13 -6.89
N ALA A 22 -19.27 -6.18 -6.47
CA ALA A 22 -18.85 -5.14 -5.52
C ALA A 22 -18.53 -5.74 -4.15
N ALA A 23 -19.33 -6.68 -3.66
CA ALA A 23 -19.08 -7.39 -2.41
C ALA A 23 -17.80 -8.25 -2.47
N GLU A 24 -17.58 -8.97 -3.57
CA GLU A 24 -16.34 -9.74 -3.79
C GLU A 24 -15.11 -8.82 -3.87
N ALA A 25 -15.22 -7.68 -4.54
CA ALA A 25 -14.13 -6.69 -4.62
C ALA A 25 -13.80 -6.12 -3.24
N ALA A 26 -14.80 -5.76 -2.44
CA ALA A 26 -14.64 -5.27 -1.08
C ALA A 26 -14.00 -6.32 -0.15
N ALA A 27 -14.46 -7.58 -0.21
CA ALA A 27 -13.90 -8.69 0.57
C ALA A 27 -12.45 -8.98 0.18
N ARG A 28 -12.12 -8.85 -1.13
CA ARG A 28 -10.74 -9.00 -1.61
C ARG A 28 -9.84 -7.88 -1.12
N GLU A 29 -10.33 -6.66 -1.12
CA GLU A 29 -9.59 -5.48 -0.63
C GLU A 29 -9.32 -5.59 0.87
N GLU A 30 -10.31 -5.96 1.66
CA GLU A 30 -10.17 -6.21 3.12
C GLU A 30 -9.16 -7.33 3.40
N SER A 31 -9.19 -8.43 2.62
CA SER A 31 -8.20 -9.52 2.74
C SER A 31 -6.78 -9.06 2.40
N VAL A 32 -6.59 -8.17 1.41
CA VAL A 32 -5.28 -7.60 1.06
C VAL A 32 -4.78 -6.68 2.17
N LEU A 33 -5.63 -5.80 2.69
CA LEU A 33 -5.29 -4.91 3.81
C LEU A 33 -4.93 -5.68 5.07
N HIS A 34 -5.68 -6.74 5.39
CA HIS A 34 -5.37 -7.62 6.53
C HIS A 34 -4.00 -8.29 6.39
N LYS A 35 -3.71 -8.90 5.23
CA LYS A 35 -2.40 -9.52 4.96
C LYS A 35 -1.25 -8.50 5.00
N LEU A 36 -1.50 -7.29 4.50
CA LEU A 36 -0.52 -6.21 4.53
C LEU A 36 -0.25 -5.76 5.97
N SER A 37 -1.28 -5.57 6.79
CA SER A 37 -1.14 -5.19 8.19
C SER A 37 -0.41 -6.24 9.01
N GLU A 38 -0.67 -7.53 8.79
CA GLU A 38 0.07 -8.62 9.42
C GLU A 38 1.55 -8.63 9.02
N GLY A 39 1.82 -8.48 7.72
CA GLY A 39 3.18 -8.45 7.19
C GLY A 39 4.01 -7.26 7.71
N LEU A 40 3.35 -6.11 7.95
CA LEU A 40 3.99 -4.89 8.43
C LEU A 40 4.00 -4.77 9.96
N ARG A 41 3.36 -5.67 10.70
CA ARG A 41 3.21 -5.57 12.17
C ARG A 41 4.54 -5.40 12.90
N ARG A 42 5.60 -6.08 12.48
CA ARG A 42 6.92 -5.99 13.12
C ARG A 42 7.63 -4.66 12.87
N SER A 43 7.46 -4.08 11.70
CA SER A 43 8.07 -2.78 11.35
C SER A 43 7.24 -1.60 11.85
N SER A 44 5.92 -1.74 11.93
CA SER A 44 5.02 -0.69 12.40
C SER A 44 4.90 -0.62 13.93
N SER A 45 5.25 -1.68 14.67
CA SER A 45 5.13 -1.70 16.13
C SER A 45 5.97 -0.61 16.80
N ARG A 46 7.22 -0.41 16.38
CA ARG A 46 8.11 0.63 16.94
C ARG A 46 7.55 2.03 16.75
N LEU A 47 7.05 2.31 15.55
CA LEU A 47 6.42 3.61 15.27
C LEU A 47 5.13 3.76 16.08
N ALA A 48 4.31 2.73 16.17
CA ALA A 48 3.07 2.75 16.94
C ALA A 48 3.30 2.93 18.44
N GLU A 49 4.31 2.27 19.00
CA GLU A 49 4.72 2.43 20.40
C GLU A 49 5.24 3.85 20.67
N GLY A 50 6.10 4.38 19.78
CA GLY A 50 6.57 5.76 19.87
C GLY A 50 5.42 6.77 19.82
N LEU A 51 4.48 6.60 18.90
CA LEU A 51 3.31 7.48 18.77
C LEU A 51 2.34 7.38 19.95
N ALA A 52 2.29 6.27 20.67
CA ALA A 52 1.47 6.14 21.88
C ALA A 52 1.90 7.10 22.99
N GLY A 53 3.19 7.45 23.05
CA GLY A 53 3.73 8.44 24.00
C GLY A 53 3.20 9.86 23.81
N PHE A 54 2.69 10.19 22.63
CA PHE A 54 2.10 11.50 22.33
C PHE A 54 0.61 11.60 22.68
N SER A 55 -0.04 10.48 23.03
CA SER A 55 -1.47 10.46 23.34
C SER A 55 -1.76 11.28 24.60
N LYS A 56 -2.75 12.18 24.50
CA LYS A 56 -3.16 13.12 25.57
C LYS A 56 -2.09 14.15 25.96
N ARG A 57 -1.09 14.35 25.13
CA ARG A 57 -0.07 15.36 25.30
C ARG A 57 -0.35 16.55 24.37
N LYS A 58 -0.02 17.75 24.80
CA LYS A 58 -0.06 18.94 23.93
C LYS A 58 1.03 18.84 22.88
N ILE A 59 0.72 19.26 21.68
CA ILE A 59 1.69 19.38 20.58
C ILE A 59 2.39 20.72 20.71
N ASP A 60 3.38 20.78 21.57
CA ASP A 60 4.31 21.90 21.74
C ASP A 60 5.59 21.68 20.89
N ARG A 61 6.55 22.57 21.03
CA ARG A 61 7.82 22.50 20.29
C ARG A 61 8.60 21.22 20.62
N GLU A 62 8.66 20.84 21.89
CA GLU A 62 9.35 19.64 22.36
C GLU A 62 8.71 18.38 21.78
N ALA A 63 7.37 18.30 21.79
CA ALA A 63 6.64 17.18 21.19
C ALA A 63 6.87 17.08 19.66
N LEU A 64 7.03 18.22 18.96
CA LEU A 64 7.34 18.22 17.53
C LEU A 64 8.78 17.75 17.26
N ASP A 65 9.75 18.15 18.07
CA ASP A 65 11.13 17.71 17.97
C ASP A 65 11.24 16.19 18.24
N GLU A 66 10.56 15.70 19.28
CA GLU A 66 10.47 14.25 19.57
C GLU A 66 9.80 13.47 18.44
N LEU A 67 8.74 14.03 17.84
CA LEU A 67 8.08 13.41 16.68
C LEU A 67 9.02 13.33 15.48
N GLU A 68 9.77 14.38 15.21
CA GLU A 68 10.76 14.41 14.13
C GLU A 68 11.85 13.36 14.36
N GLU A 69 12.38 13.25 15.57
CA GLU A 69 13.37 12.25 15.94
C GLU A 69 12.83 10.81 15.80
N LEU A 70 11.60 10.56 16.26
CA LEU A 70 10.93 9.28 16.10
C LEU A 70 10.80 8.87 14.62
N LEU A 71 10.42 9.82 13.76
CA LEU A 71 10.29 9.58 12.31
C LEU A 71 11.64 9.31 11.65
N ILE A 72 12.70 10.03 12.05
CA ILE A 72 14.07 9.82 11.57
C ILE A 72 14.57 8.43 11.97
N THR A 73 14.39 8.05 13.23
CA THR A 73 14.80 6.73 13.75
C THR A 73 13.98 5.59 13.16
N SER A 74 12.80 5.90 12.62
CA SER A 74 11.96 4.96 11.84
C SER A 74 12.32 4.91 10.35
N ASP A 75 13.49 5.43 9.96
CA ASP A 75 14.04 5.39 8.59
C ASP A 75 13.26 6.20 7.54
N MET A 76 12.49 7.20 7.97
CA MET A 76 11.75 8.08 7.05
C MET A 76 12.63 9.16 6.40
N GLY A 77 13.84 9.38 6.92
CA GLY A 77 14.75 10.41 6.47
C GLY A 77 14.36 11.83 6.95
N ALA A 78 15.37 12.65 7.27
CA ALA A 78 15.22 13.95 7.92
C ALA A 78 14.30 14.93 7.15
N LYS A 79 14.37 14.95 5.81
CA LYS A 79 13.51 15.82 4.98
C LYS A 79 12.01 15.52 5.13
N VAL A 80 11.66 14.24 5.18
CA VAL A 80 10.26 13.80 5.31
C VAL A 80 9.80 14.03 6.74
N ALA A 81 10.62 13.70 7.74
CA ALA A 81 10.33 13.91 9.15
C ALA A 81 10.04 15.40 9.45
N ALA A 82 10.93 16.30 9.04
CA ALA A 82 10.75 17.76 9.21
C ALA A 82 9.48 18.27 8.50
N ARG A 83 9.15 17.76 7.32
CA ARG A 83 7.92 18.13 6.61
C ARG A 83 6.68 17.72 7.39
N ILE A 84 6.66 16.51 7.93
CA ILE A 84 5.55 15.99 8.74
C ILE A 84 5.42 16.80 10.04
N ALA A 85 6.50 17.00 10.79
CA ALA A 85 6.50 17.81 12.00
C ALA A 85 5.97 19.23 11.75
N LYS A 86 6.37 19.86 10.65
CA LYS A 86 5.86 21.17 10.22
C LYS A 86 4.37 21.15 9.92
N ALA A 87 3.85 20.10 9.26
CA ALA A 87 2.44 19.98 8.99
C ALA A 87 1.63 19.81 10.28
N PHE A 88 2.13 19.05 11.24
CA PHE A 88 1.54 18.92 12.57
C PHE A 88 1.50 20.25 13.33
N SER A 89 2.57 21.01 13.28
CA SER A 89 2.67 22.33 13.91
C SER A 89 1.60 23.30 13.40
N LYS A 90 1.28 23.26 12.10
CA LYS A 90 0.40 24.24 11.46
C LYS A 90 -1.03 24.21 12.01
N ASP A 91 -1.58 23.03 12.23
CA ASP A 91 -3.02 22.88 12.51
C ASP A 91 -3.30 22.37 13.93
N ARG A 92 -2.28 21.90 14.67
CA ARG A 92 -2.43 21.19 15.96
C ARG A 92 -1.55 21.72 17.08
N PHE A 93 -0.83 22.82 16.83
CA PHE A 93 0.05 23.42 17.85
C PHE A 93 -0.74 23.82 19.09
N ASP A 94 -0.18 23.55 20.29
CA ASP A 94 -0.74 23.83 21.61
C ASP A 94 -2.13 23.16 21.89
N ARG A 95 -2.48 22.11 21.13
CA ARG A 95 -3.69 21.31 21.37
C ARG A 95 -3.31 19.94 21.91
N GLU A 96 -4.15 19.42 22.80
CA GLU A 96 -4.11 18.01 23.14
C GLU A 96 -4.64 17.19 21.97
N ILE A 97 -3.97 16.09 21.67
CA ILE A 97 -4.32 15.22 20.55
C ILE A 97 -4.42 13.77 21.05
N SER A 98 -5.39 13.04 20.52
CA SER A 98 -5.51 11.61 20.81
C SER A 98 -4.55 10.78 19.95
N GLY A 99 -4.19 9.58 20.41
CA GLY A 99 -3.33 8.68 19.64
C GLY A 99 -3.91 8.31 18.27
N GLU A 100 -5.23 8.23 18.15
CA GLU A 100 -5.89 7.96 16.87
C GLU A 100 -5.83 9.16 15.92
N GLU A 101 -5.96 10.37 16.45
CA GLU A 101 -5.80 11.60 15.63
C GLU A 101 -4.35 11.74 15.13
N ILE A 102 -3.35 11.38 15.93
CA ILE A 102 -1.94 11.38 15.51
C ILE A 102 -1.74 10.38 14.36
N LYS A 103 -2.22 9.16 14.52
CA LYS A 103 -2.12 8.13 13.48
C LYS A 103 -2.80 8.55 12.19
N ALA A 104 -4.03 9.06 12.26
CA ALA A 104 -4.79 9.51 11.11
C ALA A 104 -4.10 10.69 10.40
N ALA A 105 -3.60 11.64 11.16
CA ALA A 105 -2.86 12.78 10.62
C ALA A 105 -1.55 12.36 9.95
N LEU A 106 -0.77 11.48 10.60
CA LEU A 106 0.46 10.95 10.04
C LEU A 106 0.19 10.16 8.75
N ALA A 107 -0.82 9.30 8.74
CA ALA A 107 -1.23 8.55 7.56
C ALA A 107 -1.62 9.48 6.40
N SER A 108 -2.36 10.55 6.69
CA SER A 108 -2.74 11.57 5.69
C SER A 108 -1.53 12.28 5.08
N GLU A 109 -0.55 12.69 5.92
CA GLU A 109 0.67 13.35 5.44
C GLU A 109 1.54 12.41 4.59
N ILE A 110 1.68 11.15 5.01
CA ILE A 110 2.40 10.12 4.24
C ILE A 110 1.69 9.86 2.91
N ALA A 111 0.38 9.71 2.91
CA ALA A 111 -0.42 9.51 1.69
C ALA A 111 -0.26 10.70 0.73
N ALA A 112 -0.26 11.94 1.23
CA ALA A 112 -0.04 13.14 0.42
C ALA A 112 1.37 13.19 -0.22
N ILE A 113 2.37 12.59 0.41
CA ILE A 113 3.74 12.48 -0.13
C ILE A 113 3.80 11.40 -1.21
N LEU A 114 3.12 10.27 -1.02
CA LEU A 114 3.16 9.10 -1.90
C LEU A 114 2.26 9.24 -3.13
N LYS A 115 1.06 9.82 -2.98
CA LYS A 115 0.06 9.93 -4.05
C LYS A 115 0.58 10.50 -5.38
N PRO A 116 1.43 11.55 -5.42
CA PRO A 116 1.98 12.05 -6.69
C PRO A 116 2.99 11.09 -7.36
N ARG A 117 3.40 10.04 -6.65
CA ARG A 117 4.34 9.00 -7.14
C ARG A 117 3.64 7.69 -7.46
N GLU A 118 2.36 7.60 -7.17
CA GLU A 118 1.54 6.45 -7.49
C GLU A 118 1.43 6.30 -9.00
N GLN A 119 1.81 5.13 -9.51
CA GLN A 119 1.71 4.77 -10.91
C GLN A 119 1.21 3.33 -11.03
N ILE A 120 0.25 3.15 -11.91
CA ILE A 120 -0.22 1.81 -12.28
C ILE A 120 0.63 1.34 -13.45
N VAL A 121 1.30 0.21 -13.28
CA VAL A 121 2.03 -0.43 -14.37
C VAL A 121 1.11 -1.42 -15.05
N ASP A 122 0.70 -1.11 -16.29
CA ASP A 122 -0.03 -2.04 -17.13
C ASP A 122 0.97 -2.90 -17.93
N PHE A 123 0.98 -4.20 -17.63
CA PHE A 123 1.86 -5.15 -18.30
C PHE A 123 1.32 -5.60 -19.65
N SER A 124 0.06 -5.31 -19.97
CA SER A 124 -0.57 -5.65 -21.25
C SER A 124 -0.24 -4.69 -22.38
N GLU A 125 0.10 -3.44 -22.04
CA GLU A 125 0.39 -2.37 -23.00
C GLU A 125 1.87 -2.31 -23.40
N GLY A 126 2.14 -1.86 -24.63
CA GLY A 126 3.47 -1.60 -25.15
C GLY A 126 4.04 -2.72 -26.04
N PRO A 127 5.34 -2.63 -26.43
CA PRO A 127 5.96 -3.60 -27.31
C PRO A 127 6.09 -4.98 -26.68
N LYS A 128 5.93 -6.02 -27.48
CA LYS A 128 6.07 -7.42 -27.07
C LYS A 128 7.38 -8.02 -27.62
N PRO A 129 8.10 -8.84 -26.86
CA PRO A 129 7.85 -9.19 -25.47
C PRO A 129 8.09 -8.00 -24.52
N ARG A 130 7.29 -7.91 -23.44
CA ARG A 130 7.50 -6.91 -22.39
C ARG A 130 8.57 -7.39 -21.43
N ILE A 131 9.70 -6.73 -21.40
CA ILE A 131 10.82 -7.09 -20.54
C ILE A 131 10.76 -6.25 -19.26
N VAL A 132 10.78 -6.91 -18.10
CA VAL A 132 10.80 -6.30 -16.77
C VAL A 132 12.06 -6.74 -16.04
N LEU A 133 12.93 -5.80 -15.72
CA LEU A 133 14.18 -6.06 -14.99
C LEU A 133 14.00 -5.76 -13.50
N PHE A 134 14.27 -6.74 -12.65
CA PHE A 134 14.28 -6.58 -11.20
C PHE A 134 15.70 -6.42 -10.70
N VAL A 135 15.99 -5.30 -10.06
CA VAL A 135 17.30 -4.95 -9.49
C VAL A 135 17.19 -4.76 -7.99
N GLY A 136 18.22 -5.17 -7.26
CA GLY A 136 18.29 -4.98 -5.80
C GLY A 136 19.40 -5.80 -5.18
N VAL A 137 19.78 -5.47 -3.94
CA VAL A 137 20.79 -6.21 -3.16
C VAL A 137 20.28 -7.58 -2.74
N ASN A 138 21.20 -8.47 -2.32
CA ASN A 138 20.83 -9.80 -1.83
C ASN A 138 19.92 -9.69 -0.59
N GLY A 139 18.89 -10.54 -0.52
CA GLY A 139 17.90 -10.51 0.56
C GLY A 139 16.83 -9.42 0.46
N SER A 140 16.84 -8.55 -0.57
CA SER A 140 15.83 -7.49 -0.75
C SER A 140 14.44 -7.98 -1.16
N GLY A 141 14.25 -9.30 -1.35
CA GLY A 141 12.96 -9.88 -1.72
C GLY A 141 12.67 -9.91 -3.23
N LYS A 142 13.69 -9.73 -4.10
CA LYS A 142 13.53 -9.78 -5.57
C LYS A 142 12.80 -11.04 -6.04
N THR A 143 13.32 -12.20 -5.71
CA THR A 143 12.76 -13.50 -6.12
C THR A 143 11.32 -13.68 -5.65
N THR A 144 11.05 -13.31 -4.39
CA THR A 144 9.68 -13.36 -3.85
C THR A 144 8.73 -12.43 -4.60
N THR A 145 9.18 -11.24 -4.96
CA THR A 145 8.37 -10.25 -5.69
C THR A 145 8.12 -10.72 -7.12
N ILE A 146 9.15 -11.23 -7.80
CA ILE A 146 9.04 -11.81 -9.16
C ILE A 146 8.00 -12.93 -9.15
N GLY A 147 8.11 -13.91 -8.22
CA GLY A 147 7.16 -15.01 -8.13
C GLY A 147 5.72 -14.57 -7.91
N LYS A 148 5.48 -13.57 -7.06
CA LYS A 148 4.14 -13.02 -6.82
C LYS A 148 3.56 -12.33 -8.06
N ILE A 149 4.37 -11.55 -8.77
CA ILE A 149 3.93 -10.85 -9.99
C ILE A 149 3.68 -11.86 -11.10
N ALA A 150 4.58 -12.82 -11.32
CA ALA A 150 4.41 -13.88 -12.31
C ALA A 150 3.14 -14.68 -12.05
N SER A 151 2.92 -15.17 -10.84
CA SER A 151 1.71 -15.88 -10.47
C SER A 151 0.42 -15.07 -10.72
N LYS A 152 0.44 -13.77 -10.42
CA LYS A 152 -0.70 -12.89 -10.65
C LYS A 152 -0.99 -12.69 -12.15
N LEU A 153 0.03 -12.50 -12.96
CA LEU A 153 -0.11 -12.29 -14.40
C LEU A 153 -0.48 -13.58 -15.11
N SER A 154 0.09 -14.73 -14.73
CA SER A 154 -0.29 -16.05 -15.25
C SER A 154 -1.75 -16.37 -14.96
N ALA A 155 -2.23 -16.07 -13.75
CA ALA A 155 -3.65 -16.22 -13.41
C ALA A 155 -4.59 -15.33 -14.26
N GLN A 156 -4.05 -14.29 -14.92
CA GLN A 156 -4.76 -13.43 -15.88
C GLN A 156 -4.60 -13.89 -17.33
N GLY A 157 -3.93 -15.04 -17.57
CA GLY A 157 -3.71 -15.61 -18.89
C GLY A 157 -2.53 -15.03 -19.65
N ALA A 158 -1.59 -14.39 -18.98
CA ALA A 158 -0.36 -13.89 -19.62
C ALA A 158 0.68 -15.02 -19.75
N ASP A 159 1.31 -15.13 -20.92
CA ASP A 159 2.49 -15.98 -21.13
C ASP A 159 3.73 -15.32 -20.51
N ILE A 160 4.38 -16.01 -19.57
CA ILE A 160 5.48 -15.46 -18.80
C ILE A 160 6.72 -16.32 -18.96
N VAL A 161 7.86 -15.67 -19.17
CA VAL A 161 9.18 -16.28 -19.14
C VAL A 161 9.98 -15.64 -18.01
N LEU A 162 10.51 -16.45 -17.11
CA LEU A 162 11.39 -16.01 -16.03
C LEU A 162 12.84 -16.32 -16.40
N ALA A 163 13.74 -15.33 -16.24
CA ALA A 163 15.16 -15.49 -16.48
C ALA A 163 15.95 -14.99 -15.26
N ALA A 164 16.91 -15.76 -14.77
CA ALA A 164 17.83 -15.36 -13.72
C ALA A 164 19.22 -15.10 -14.33
N GLY A 165 19.77 -13.90 -14.08
CA GLY A 165 21.09 -13.50 -14.58
C GLY A 165 22.27 -13.81 -13.64
N ASP A 166 21.99 -14.26 -12.40
CA ASP A 166 22.98 -14.49 -11.35
C ASP A 166 23.33 -15.96 -11.12
N GLY A 167 22.78 -16.87 -11.94
CA GLY A 167 22.98 -18.32 -11.76
C GLY A 167 22.27 -18.93 -10.57
N SER A 168 21.47 -18.16 -9.85
CA SER A 168 20.73 -18.63 -8.67
C SER A 168 19.50 -19.48 -8.98
N LEU A 169 19.09 -19.51 -10.25
CA LEU A 169 18.15 -20.50 -10.78
C LEU A 169 18.92 -21.44 -11.69
N PRO A 170 18.95 -22.75 -11.42
CA PRO A 170 19.53 -23.70 -12.37
C PRO A 170 18.69 -23.65 -13.64
N GLY A 171 19.27 -23.14 -14.71
CA GLY A 171 18.93 -23.21 -16.13
C GLY A 171 17.52 -23.58 -16.62
N TYR A 172 16.48 -23.22 -15.90
CA TYR A 172 15.11 -23.49 -16.31
C TYR A 172 14.45 -22.24 -16.84
N PHE A 173 14.18 -22.25 -18.13
CA PHE A 173 13.11 -21.45 -18.72
C PHE A 173 11.80 -22.21 -18.44
N GLU A 174 11.11 -21.91 -17.37
CA GLU A 174 9.74 -22.38 -17.19
C GLU A 174 8.80 -21.36 -17.80
N SER A 175 8.12 -21.77 -18.88
CA SER A 175 6.85 -21.15 -19.28
C SER A 175 5.80 -21.58 -18.27
N VAL A 176 5.30 -20.66 -17.47
CA VAL A 176 4.22 -20.86 -16.53
C VAL A 176 2.90 -20.44 -17.18
#